data_a56c1c47a2ca1967e5f444da1671f243
#
_entry.id   a56c1c47a2ca1967e5f444da1671f243
#
_cell.length_a   1.000
_cell.length_b   1.000
_cell.length_c   1.000
_cell.angle_alpha   90.00
_cell.angle_beta   90.00
_cell.angle_gamma   90.00
#
_symmetry.space_group_name_H-M   'P 1'
#
loop_
_entity.id
_entity.type
_entity.pdbx_description
1 polymer ?
#
loop_
_entity_poly.entity_id
_entity_poly.type
_entity_poly.pdbx_seq_one_letter_code
_entity_poly.pdbx_strand_id
1 'polypeptide(L)'
;MRSVRALVSGHVQGVGFRWAVEREAGRLGVAGWVRNLSDGRVEARFEGDPDAVEGAVGFCRGGPDTARVESVDVTEVEPEGADGFRVR
;
A
#
# COMPACT_ATOMS: atom_id res chain seq x y z
N MET A 1 6.11 14.28 -8.56
CA MET A 1 6.17 12.93 -7.96
C MET A 1 5.83 13.00 -6.48
N ARG A 2 5.04 12.05 -6.02
CA ARG A 2 4.68 11.91 -4.61
C ARG A 2 5.19 10.57 -4.09
N SER A 3 5.65 10.53 -2.85
CA SER A 3 6.08 9.29 -2.22
C SER A 3 5.56 9.25 -0.80
N VAL A 4 4.88 8.15 -0.44
CA VAL A 4 4.28 8.00 0.88
C VAL A 4 4.58 6.63 1.45
N ARG A 5 4.50 6.55 2.78
CA ARG A 5 4.50 5.31 3.53
C ARG A 5 3.13 5.17 4.19
N ALA A 6 2.51 4.01 4.02
CA ALA A 6 1.20 3.72 4.61
C ALA A 6 1.33 2.56 5.58
N LEU A 7 0.82 2.72 6.81
CA LEU A 7 0.74 1.66 7.80
C LEU A 7 -0.72 1.30 7.98
N VAL A 8 -1.08 0.07 7.65
CA VAL A 8 -2.46 -0.41 7.63
C VAL A 8 -2.67 -1.34 8.81
N SER A 9 -3.65 -1.02 9.64
CA SER A 9 -3.99 -1.79 10.84
C SER A 9 -5.35 -2.44 10.67
N GLY A 10 -5.56 -3.57 11.34
CA GLY A 10 -6.81 -4.31 11.32
C GLY A 10 -6.56 -5.77 11.01
N HIS A 11 -7.58 -6.46 10.48
CA HIS A 11 -7.44 -7.83 10.02
C HIS A 11 -6.99 -7.80 8.57
N VAL A 12 -5.67 -7.67 8.37
CA VAL A 12 -5.08 -7.38 7.06
C VAL A 12 -4.00 -8.38 6.64
N GLN A 13 -3.61 -9.32 7.52
CA GLN A 13 -2.67 -10.38 7.15
C GLN A 13 -3.42 -11.71 6.99
N GLY A 14 -2.95 -12.53 6.06
CA GLY A 14 -3.56 -13.83 5.79
C GLY A 14 -4.87 -13.75 5.02
N VAL A 15 -5.16 -12.60 4.40
CA VAL A 15 -6.41 -12.37 3.69
C VAL A 15 -6.20 -11.90 2.24
N GLY A 16 -4.96 -12.00 1.73
CA GLY A 16 -4.64 -11.59 0.37
C GLY A 16 -4.47 -10.09 0.19
N PHE A 17 -4.24 -9.37 1.29
CA PHE A 17 -4.14 -7.90 1.25
C PHE A 17 -2.96 -7.44 0.40
N ARG A 18 -1.75 -8.00 0.64
CA ARG A 18 -0.55 -7.61 -0.11
C ARG A 18 -0.74 -7.84 -1.61
N TRP A 19 -1.34 -8.97 -1.97
CA TRP A 19 -1.58 -9.32 -3.36
C TRP A 19 -2.57 -8.35 -4.02
N ALA A 20 -3.63 -7.98 -3.30
CA ALA A 20 -4.62 -7.03 -3.80
C ALA A 20 -4.00 -5.65 -3.99
N VAL A 21 -3.13 -5.21 -3.06
CA VAL A 21 -2.42 -3.94 -3.18
C VAL A 21 -1.48 -3.96 -4.39
N GLU A 22 -0.77 -5.07 -4.62
CA GLU A 22 0.10 -5.20 -5.78
C GLU A 22 -0.68 -5.03 -7.09
N ARG A 23 -1.83 -5.69 -7.19
CA ARG A 23 -2.69 -5.58 -8.37
C ARG A 23 -3.15 -4.14 -8.60
N GLU A 24 -3.59 -3.49 -7.55
CA GLU A 24 -4.09 -2.12 -7.66
C GLU A 24 -2.97 -1.15 -8.01
N ALA A 25 -1.80 -1.30 -7.39
CA ALA A 25 -0.64 -0.48 -7.71
C ALA A 25 -0.23 -0.65 -9.18
N GLY A 26 -0.25 -1.89 -9.69
CA GLY A 26 0.03 -2.14 -11.09
C GLY A 26 -0.97 -1.47 -12.02
N ARG A 27 -2.25 -1.52 -11.68
CA ARG A 27 -3.31 -0.88 -12.45
C ARG A 27 -3.13 0.65 -12.48
N LEU A 28 -2.70 1.22 -11.37
CA LEU A 28 -2.51 2.67 -11.25
C LEU A 28 -1.15 3.16 -11.75
N GLY A 29 -0.22 2.25 -12.01
CA GLY A 29 1.13 2.63 -12.41
C GLY A 29 1.97 3.17 -11.27
N VAL A 30 1.68 2.77 -10.04
CA VAL A 30 2.41 3.19 -8.85
C VAL A 30 3.56 2.22 -8.60
N ALA A 31 4.75 2.75 -8.29
CA ALA A 31 5.91 1.97 -7.89
C ALA A 31 5.99 1.88 -6.36
N GLY A 32 6.76 0.91 -5.86
CA GLY A 32 6.99 0.74 -4.44
C GLY A 32 6.94 -0.72 -4.01
N TRP A 33 6.43 -0.95 -2.81
CA TRP A 33 6.37 -2.30 -2.24
C TRP A 33 5.36 -2.37 -1.11
N VAL A 34 5.00 -3.60 -0.74
CA VAL A 34 4.10 -3.86 0.39
C VAL A 34 4.61 -5.09 1.13
N ARG A 35 4.56 -5.06 2.47
CA ARG A 35 5.00 -6.19 3.30
C ARG A 35 4.18 -6.30 4.57
N ASN A 36 4.14 -7.49 5.15
CA ASN A 36 3.59 -7.71 6.47
C ASN A 36 4.62 -7.32 7.54
N LEU A 37 4.14 -6.70 8.61
CA LEU A 37 4.97 -6.45 9.79
C LEU A 37 4.69 -7.54 10.84
N SER A 38 5.64 -7.71 11.77
CA SER A 38 5.52 -8.76 12.80
C SER A 38 4.39 -8.49 13.78
N ASP A 39 3.92 -7.24 13.87
CA ASP A 39 2.85 -6.87 14.81
C ASP A 39 1.45 -7.00 14.21
N GLY A 40 1.32 -7.54 13.00
CA GLY A 40 0.04 -7.78 12.35
C GLY A 40 -0.37 -6.70 11.36
N ARG A 41 0.34 -5.57 11.32
CA ARG A 41 0.07 -4.51 10.36
C ARG A 41 0.68 -4.83 9.00
N VAL A 42 0.23 -4.09 7.99
CA VAL A 42 0.82 -4.11 6.65
C VAL A 42 1.44 -2.75 6.39
N GLU A 43 2.66 -2.75 5.88
CA GLU A 43 3.37 -1.53 5.50
C GLU A 43 3.50 -1.48 3.99
N ALA A 44 3.21 -0.32 3.40
CA ALA A 44 3.36 -0.10 1.97
C ALA A 44 4.08 1.21 1.70
N ARG A 45 4.86 1.23 0.61
CA ARG A 45 5.41 2.46 0.05
C ARG A 45 4.84 2.63 -1.34
N PHE A 46 4.37 3.84 -1.64
CA PHE A 46 3.82 4.17 -2.96
C PHE A 46 4.54 5.39 -3.51
N GLU A 47 5.04 5.30 -4.74
CA GLU A 47 5.73 6.39 -5.43
C GLU A 47 5.16 6.56 -6.82
N GLY A 48 4.96 7.79 -7.26
CA GLY A 48 4.54 8.07 -8.61
C GLY A 48 3.73 9.35 -8.73
N ASP A 49 2.87 9.37 -9.75
CA ASP A 49 1.96 10.48 -9.97
C ASP A 49 1.09 10.69 -8.73
N PRO A 50 0.91 11.96 -8.28
CA PRO A 50 0.16 12.21 -7.05
C PRO A 50 -1.25 11.61 -7.04
N ASP A 51 -1.96 11.66 -8.16
CA ASP A 51 -3.32 11.10 -8.23
C ASP A 51 -3.28 9.58 -8.11
N ALA A 52 -2.29 8.95 -8.73
CA ALA A 52 -2.14 7.50 -8.68
C ALA A 52 -1.79 7.04 -7.26
N VAL A 53 -0.89 7.77 -6.59
CA VAL A 53 -0.53 7.48 -5.20
C VAL A 53 -1.74 7.62 -4.29
N GLU A 54 -2.55 8.68 -4.50
CA GLU A 54 -3.77 8.88 -3.73
C GLU A 54 -4.76 7.73 -3.95
N GLY A 55 -4.86 7.24 -5.18
CA GLY A 55 -5.68 6.07 -5.49
C GLY A 55 -5.23 4.82 -4.76
N ALA A 56 -3.91 4.59 -4.68
CA ALA A 56 -3.36 3.44 -3.97
C ALA A 56 -3.64 3.52 -2.46
N VAL A 57 -3.46 4.71 -1.88
CA VAL A 57 -3.79 4.94 -0.47
C VAL A 57 -5.28 4.71 -0.22
N GLY A 58 -6.13 5.24 -1.11
CA GLY A 58 -7.58 5.05 -1.03
C GLY A 58 -7.97 3.59 -1.05
N PHE A 59 -7.32 2.78 -1.90
CA PHE A 59 -7.56 1.35 -1.92
C PHE A 59 -7.21 0.70 -0.57
N CYS A 60 -6.11 1.12 0.05
CA CYS A 60 -5.70 0.57 1.34
C CYS A 60 -6.74 0.85 2.44
N ARG A 61 -7.48 1.95 2.35
CA ARG A 61 -8.47 2.31 3.38
C ARG A 61 -9.64 1.34 3.42
N GLY A 62 -10.03 0.78 2.28
CA GLY A 62 -11.07 -0.23 2.22
C GLY A 62 -10.50 -1.65 2.20
N GLY A 63 -9.45 -1.84 1.43
CA GLY A 63 -8.84 -3.14 1.22
C GLY A 63 -9.73 -4.06 0.38
N PRO A 64 -9.32 -5.30 0.18
CA PRO A 64 -10.17 -6.31 -0.46
C PRO A 64 -11.29 -6.72 0.50
N ASP A 65 -12.34 -7.35 -0.05
CA ASP A 65 -13.50 -7.77 0.74
C ASP A 65 -13.15 -8.71 1.89
N THR A 66 -12.05 -9.46 1.74
CA THR A 66 -11.58 -10.40 2.76
C THR A 66 -10.90 -9.72 3.94
N ALA A 67 -10.56 -8.44 3.83
CA ALA A 67 -9.85 -7.71 4.87
C ALA A 67 -10.82 -6.84 5.67
N ARG A 68 -10.36 -6.45 6.86
CA ARG A 68 -11.08 -5.48 7.69
C ARG A 68 -10.08 -4.44 8.15
N VAL A 69 -10.08 -3.28 7.51
CA VAL A 69 -9.13 -2.21 7.78
C VAL A 69 -9.70 -1.33 8.90
N GLU A 70 -8.92 -1.14 9.94
CA GLU A 70 -9.30 -0.27 11.07
C GLU A 70 -8.73 1.13 10.91
N SER A 71 -7.49 1.23 10.44
CA SER A 71 -6.86 2.54 10.22
C SER A 71 -5.75 2.44 9.19
N VAL A 72 -5.47 3.57 8.55
CA VAL A 72 -4.32 3.73 7.64
C VAL A 72 -3.61 5.02 8.02
N ASP A 73 -2.36 4.91 8.46
CA ASP A 73 -1.52 6.06 8.79
C ASP A 73 -0.61 6.34 7.60
N VAL A 74 -0.71 7.54 7.04
CA VAL A 74 0.03 7.94 5.84
C VAL A 74 1.04 9.01 6.20
N THR A 75 2.30 8.80 5.81
CA THR A 75 3.39 9.74 6.03
C THR A 75 4.07 10.05 4.69
N GLU A 76 4.31 11.32 4.41
CA GLU A 76 5.13 11.70 3.25
C GLU A 76 6.58 11.30 3.53
N VAL A 77 7.23 10.69 2.54
CA VAL A 77 8.61 10.21 2.68
C VAL A 77 9.39 10.55 1.41
N GLU A 78 10.71 10.48 1.51
CA GLU A 78 11.58 10.69 0.35
C GLU A 78 11.41 9.53 -0.62
N PRO A 79 11.37 9.78 -1.93
CA PRO A 79 11.32 8.72 -2.93
C PRO A 79 12.54 7.81 -2.83
N GLU A 80 12.32 6.50 -3.01
CA GLU A 80 13.39 5.51 -3.04
C GLU A 80 13.88 5.24 -4.46
N GLY A 81 13.19 5.76 -5.47
CA GLY A 81 13.49 5.45 -6.86
C GLY A 81 13.04 4.05 -7.25
N ALA A 82 11.90 3.61 -6.69
CA ALA A 82 11.40 2.27 -6.95
C ALA A 82 11.06 2.09 -8.43
N ASP A 83 11.32 0.88 -8.95
CA ASP A 83 11.03 0.50 -10.32
C ASP A 83 10.03 -0.65 -10.26
N GLY A 84 8.75 -0.34 -10.54
CA GLY A 84 7.67 -1.29 -10.42
C GLY A 84 7.22 -1.47 -8.98
N PHE A 85 6.28 -2.39 -8.76
CA PHE A 85 5.72 -2.64 -7.43
C PHE A 85 5.99 -4.10 -7.03
N ARG A 86 6.41 -4.30 -5.78
CA ARG A 86 6.80 -5.62 -5.28
C ARG A 86 6.07 -5.98 -3.99
N VAL A 87 5.74 -7.26 -3.86
CA VAL A 87 5.31 -7.84 -2.59
C VAL A 87 6.55 -8.39 -1.90
N ARG A 88 6.76 -7.98 -0.66
CA ARG A 88 7.94 -8.37 0.12
C ARG A 88 7.56 -9.25 1.29
#